data_6756f621696ce289e15d11c87d4870d0
#
_entry.id   6756f621696ce289e15d11c87d4870d0
#
_cell.length_a   1.000
_cell.length_b   1.000
_cell.length_c   1.000
_cell.angle_alpha   90.00
_cell.angle_beta   90.00
_cell.angle_gamma   90.00
#
_symmetry.space_group_name_H-M   'P 1'
#
loop_
_entity.id
_entity.type
_entity.pdbx_description
1 polymer ?
#
loop_
_entity_poly.entity_id
_entity_poly.type
_entity_poly.pdbx_seq_one_letter_code
_entity_poly.pdbx_strand_id
1 'polypeptide(L)'
;MSFTGKKSKFARTMAVTLASVLGLSALAACSPFGNSSNVPEEETERTLRIATMYSYGSDDSYLRQQYTELFEFANPNITIEIVPAIDYSSYYYTGTEQEQKDPVEEMKKLMQGDNPPDLVMLDFNQLPEFINENLLMPLDPLITADQFDTTKIVPTVLEGIKGASPDGRIYALAPLFSSSALYFNRTIFNQAGVPYPEDGMTWEQIFNLARQISGGQGEDAKYGFSFSNYSGGDLFWEMQMYTQPLQLRYFDATGDRMTVDSDQWEQVWKTMLELRQAGVFPPPPNYDDPMREMGPYDWDNFISGRVAMTISGYYYINELIMANRTAETNDKLDPVDWDVVTIPTHPEAPGVGGQIYYEAMMGINANAQNDEDAWKFLKFLNGEDWARLKSRSQSSLVSNIDYLQPKEGLSYNIEAFYQLKPVMTVDDSEIYRKYPNIYMVQSIGQTKWQEVMNGEKEVRQALKEWQTEGDAMLQEMRDNPQSMPGWGGEPAPIDIMPIQEETLKAEAAN
;
A
#
# COMPACT_ATOMS: atom_id res chain seq x y z
N MET A 1 51.49 51.27 -18.97
CA MET A 1 50.72 52.34 -19.66
C MET A 1 49.48 52.61 -18.82
N SER A 2 49.48 53.77 -18.22
CA SER A 2 48.45 54.33 -17.34
C SER A 2 47.28 54.85 -18.16
N PHE A 3 46.04 54.57 -17.73
CA PHE A 3 44.89 55.39 -18.08
C PHE A 3 44.05 55.69 -16.84
N THR A 4 44.12 56.88 -16.41
CA THR A 4 43.35 57.54 -15.36
C THR A 4 41.98 57.96 -15.86
N GLY A 5 40.99 57.73 -15.07
CA GLY A 5 39.79 58.42 -14.69
C GLY A 5 38.99 59.33 -15.59
N LYS A 6 37.67 59.06 -15.57
CA LYS A 6 36.65 60.13 -15.53
C LYS A 6 35.41 59.61 -14.83
N LYS A 7 35.21 59.94 -13.58
CA LYS A 7 33.95 59.78 -12.84
C LYS A 7 32.93 60.79 -13.39
N SER A 8 31.88 60.28 -14.00
CA SER A 8 30.79 61.06 -14.58
C SER A 8 29.87 61.64 -13.50
N LYS A 9 29.54 62.91 -13.70
CA LYS A 9 28.65 63.75 -12.87
C LYS A 9 27.15 63.36 -13.00
N PHE A 10 26.85 62.16 -13.47
CA PHE A 10 25.46 61.71 -13.73
C PHE A 10 24.73 61.15 -12.52
N ALA A 11 25.42 60.85 -11.41
CA ALA A 11 24.83 60.19 -10.24
C ALA A 11 24.18 61.19 -9.25
N ARG A 12 24.31 62.50 -9.40
CA ARG A 12 23.72 63.48 -8.46
C ARG A 12 22.40 64.10 -8.90
N THR A 13 22.00 63.97 -10.16
CA THR A 13 20.74 64.53 -10.66
C THR A 13 19.58 63.56 -10.58
N MET A 14 19.81 62.26 -10.42
CA MET A 14 18.79 61.26 -10.31
C MET A 14 18.25 61.00 -8.87
N ALA A 15 19.00 61.49 -7.87
CA ALA A 15 18.62 61.36 -6.46
C ALA A 15 17.66 62.46 -5.96
N VAL A 16 17.50 63.56 -6.70
CA VAL A 16 16.61 64.66 -6.30
C VAL A 16 15.22 64.53 -6.94
N THR A 17 15.07 63.78 -8.03
CA THR A 17 13.78 63.58 -8.70
C THR A 17 12.97 62.40 -8.13
N LEU A 18 13.59 61.49 -7.36
CA LEU A 18 12.86 60.40 -6.69
C LEU A 18 12.25 60.79 -5.32
N ALA A 19 12.77 61.85 -4.70
CA ALA A 19 12.26 62.35 -3.41
C ALA A 19 11.01 63.25 -3.54
N SER A 20 10.69 63.73 -4.74
CA SER A 20 9.54 64.61 -4.97
C SER A 20 8.28 63.93 -5.45
N VAL A 21 8.31 62.62 -5.72
CA VAL A 21 7.12 61.82 -6.12
C VAL A 21 6.50 61.11 -4.90
N LEU A 22 7.25 60.92 -3.81
CA LEU A 22 6.76 60.28 -2.58
C LEU A 22 6.12 61.26 -1.58
N GLY A 23 6.10 62.55 -1.87
CA GLY A 23 5.56 63.60 -0.98
C GLY A 23 4.16 64.10 -1.32
N LEU A 24 3.56 63.63 -2.41
CA LEU A 24 2.24 64.15 -2.90
C LEU A 24 1.06 63.16 -2.83
N SER A 25 1.26 61.97 -2.28
CA SER A 25 0.21 60.98 -2.10
C SER A 25 -0.43 60.93 -0.71
N ALA A 26 -0.07 61.87 0.20
CA ALA A 26 -0.56 61.85 1.59
C ALA A 26 -1.69 62.87 1.90
N LEU A 27 -2.29 63.51 0.91
CA LEU A 27 -3.33 64.56 1.15
C LEU A 27 -4.61 64.42 0.39
N ALA A 28 -5.07 63.16 0.11
CA ALA A 28 -6.39 62.91 -0.48
C ALA A 28 -7.12 61.81 0.28
N ALA A 29 -7.29 61.96 1.59
CA ALA A 29 -8.12 61.06 2.37
C ALA A 29 -8.93 61.87 3.40
N CYS A 30 -9.93 62.64 2.94
CA CYS A 30 -11.09 63.05 3.72
C CYS A 30 -12.28 63.25 2.79
N SER A 31 -13.05 62.22 2.58
CA SER A 31 -14.42 62.32 2.10
C SER A 31 -15.32 61.46 2.99
N PRO A 32 -16.35 61.98 3.60
CA PRO A 32 -17.25 61.28 4.50
C PRO A 32 -18.41 60.69 3.72
N PHE A 33 -18.22 59.53 3.10
CA PHE A 33 -19.31 58.67 2.70
C PHE A 33 -18.82 57.22 2.76
N GLY A 34 -19.55 56.47 3.57
CA GLY A 34 -19.21 55.07 3.86
C GLY A 34 -19.12 54.22 2.62
N ASN A 35 -17.97 53.56 2.51
CA ASN A 35 -17.83 52.31 1.81
C ASN A 35 -16.99 51.41 2.72
N SER A 36 -17.55 50.29 3.06
CA SER A 36 -16.81 49.23 3.72
C SER A 36 -15.53 48.97 2.93
N SER A 37 -14.41 49.41 3.46
CA SER A 37 -13.09 49.03 2.96
C SER A 37 -12.95 47.54 3.20
N ASN A 38 -13.14 46.72 2.15
CA ASN A 38 -12.50 45.42 2.08
C ASN A 38 -10.98 45.68 1.98
N VAL A 39 -10.34 45.96 3.10
CA VAL A 39 -8.94 45.65 3.29
C VAL A 39 -8.91 44.13 3.24
N PRO A 40 -8.13 43.49 2.37
CA PRO A 40 -7.93 42.06 2.49
C PRO A 40 -7.46 41.83 3.93
N GLU A 41 -8.23 41.08 4.69
CA GLU A 41 -7.79 40.60 5.99
C GLU A 41 -6.44 39.95 5.73
N GLU A 42 -5.35 40.45 6.32
CA GLU A 42 -4.06 39.76 6.25
C GLU A 42 -4.34 38.38 6.80
N GLU A 43 -4.37 37.37 5.93
CA GLU A 43 -4.60 35.99 6.34
C GLU A 43 -3.53 35.63 7.35
N THR A 44 -3.92 35.45 8.60
CA THR A 44 -2.98 35.10 9.68
C THR A 44 -2.30 33.78 9.33
N GLU A 45 -1.00 33.70 9.57
CA GLU A 45 -0.26 32.45 9.44
C GLU A 45 -0.84 31.41 10.39
N ARG A 46 -1.12 30.22 9.87
CA ARG A 46 -1.69 29.09 10.59
C ARG A 46 -0.80 27.86 10.36
N THR A 47 -0.80 26.97 11.33
CA THR A 47 -0.11 25.69 11.23
C THR A 47 -1.11 24.56 11.22
N LEU A 48 -1.02 23.69 10.22
CA LEU A 48 -1.75 22.44 10.15
C LEU A 48 -0.81 21.29 10.53
N ARG A 49 -1.13 20.58 11.60
CA ARG A 49 -0.32 19.48 12.12
C ARG A 49 -0.84 18.14 11.65
N ILE A 50 0.01 17.37 10.96
CA ILE A 50 -0.33 16.03 10.42
C ILE A 50 0.52 14.99 11.13
N ALA A 51 -0.11 14.07 11.84
CA ALA A 51 0.60 12.97 12.48
C ALA A 51 0.80 11.79 11.53
N THR A 52 1.98 11.17 11.64
CA THR A 52 2.34 9.91 10.99
C THR A 52 2.79 8.88 12.03
N MET A 53 2.64 7.59 11.76
CA MET A 53 3.04 6.53 12.70
C MET A 53 4.54 6.56 12.98
N TYR A 54 5.35 6.77 11.92
CA TYR A 54 6.80 6.67 12.00
C TYR A 54 7.50 7.80 11.25
N SER A 55 8.70 8.15 11.74
CA SER A 55 9.72 8.85 10.98
C SER A 55 11.05 8.11 11.09
N TYR A 56 11.79 8.03 9.99
CA TYR A 56 13.12 7.41 9.92
C TYR A 56 14.22 8.48 9.75
N GLY A 57 13.94 9.69 10.07
CA GLY A 57 14.85 10.85 9.98
C GLY A 57 14.10 12.15 9.85
N SER A 58 14.85 13.25 9.78
CA SER A 58 14.29 14.58 9.56
C SER A 58 13.82 14.83 8.12
N ASP A 59 13.99 13.85 7.22
CA ASP A 59 13.63 13.99 5.81
C ASP A 59 12.17 13.53 5.59
N ASP A 60 11.27 14.48 5.59
CA ASP A 60 9.85 14.32 5.24
C ASP A 60 9.56 14.68 3.77
N SER A 61 10.61 14.86 2.96
CA SER A 61 10.51 15.35 1.57
C SER A 61 9.61 14.48 0.70
N TYR A 62 9.65 13.15 0.87
CA TYR A 62 8.77 12.26 0.13
C TYR A 62 7.29 12.55 0.43
N LEU A 63 6.92 12.66 1.69
CA LEU A 63 5.54 12.93 2.10
C LEU A 63 5.10 14.31 1.60
N ARG A 64 5.98 15.32 1.70
CA ARG A 64 5.70 16.68 1.20
C ARG A 64 5.47 16.69 -0.30
N GLN A 65 6.38 16.13 -1.10
CA GLN A 65 6.25 16.08 -2.55
C GLN A 65 5.00 15.32 -3.01
N GLN A 66 4.64 14.27 -2.28
CA GLN A 66 3.48 13.47 -2.63
C GLN A 66 2.16 14.16 -2.28
N TYR A 67 2.06 14.85 -1.13
CA TYR A 67 0.77 15.24 -0.59
C TYR A 67 0.65 16.72 -0.20
N THR A 68 1.71 17.38 0.30
CA THR A 68 1.52 18.69 0.95
C THR A 68 1.99 19.88 0.13
N GLU A 69 3.06 19.78 -0.67
CA GLU A 69 3.67 20.92 -1.40
C GLU A 69 2.66 21.71 -2.24
N LEU A 70 1.77 21.04 -2.94
CA LEU A 70 0.77 21.71 -3.79
C LEU A 70 -0.28 22.44 -2.97
N PHE A 71 -0.63 21.89 -1.81
CA PHE A 71 -1.57 22.55 -0.90
C PHE A 71 -0.94 23.79 -0.27
N GLU A 72 0.30 23.69 0.22
CA GLU A 72 1.05 24.81 0.79
C GLU A 72 1.29 25.90 -0.27
N PHE A 73 1.59 25.51 -1.51
CA PHE A 73 1.71 26.46 -2.61
C PHE A 73 0.40 27.22 -2.90
N ALA A 74 -0.73 26.52 -2.85
CA ALA A 74 -2.06 27.13 -3.05
C ALA A 74 -2.57 27.91 -1.83
N ASN A 75 -2.00 27.69 -0.64
CA ASN A 75 -2.39 28.28 0.63
C ASN A 75 -1.16 28.81 1.38
N PRO A 76 -0.51 29.89 0.93
CA PRO A 76 0.77 30.36 1.45
C PRO A 76 0.76 30.78 2.93
N ASN A 77 -0.42 31.01 3.49
CA ASN A 77 -0.65 31.31 4.90
C ASN A 77 -0.82 30.07 5.79
N ILE A 78 -0.77 28.85 5.23
CA ILE A 78 -0.85 27.61 5.97
C ILE A 78 0.49 26.87 5.84
N THR A 79 1.15 26.63 6.96
CA THR A 79 2.35 25.81 7.04
C THR A 79 2.00 24.43 7.58
N ILE A 80 2.50 23.37 6.95
CA ILE A 80 2.26 21.99 7.40
C ILE A 80 3.44 21.53 8.26
N GLU A 81 3.13 21.08 9.47
CA GLU A 81 4.05 20.40 10.38
C GLU A 81 3.76 18.90 10.40
N ILE A 82 4.75 18.08 10.05
CA ILE A 82 4.65 16.61 10.13
C ILE A 82 5.15 16.16 11.51
N VAL A 83 4.34 15.43 12.23
CA VAL A 83 4.60 14.99 13.62
C VAL A 83 4.56 13.47 13.70
N PRO A 84 5.70 12.77 13.82
CA PRO A 84 5.71 11.33 13.97
C PRO A 84 5.31 10.91 15.39
N ALA A 85 4.52 9.82 15.51
CA ALA A 85 4.25 9.19 16.81
C ALA A 85 5.52 8.53 17.38
N ILE A 86 6.31 7.90 16.50
CA ILE A 86 7.64 7.37 16.85
C ILE A 86 8.68 7.90 15.86
N ASP A 87 9.72 8.53 16.40
CA ASP A 87 10.87 8.95 15.61
C ASP A 87 12.03 7.96 15.77
N TYR A 88 12.32 7.21 14.71
CA TYR A 88 13.45 6.26 14.65
C TYR A 88 14.76 6.90 14.16
N SER A 89 14.84 8.21 13.99
CA SER A 89 16.03 8.87 13.47
C SER A 89 17.29 8.60 14.31
N SER A 90 17.17 8.59 15.64
CA SER A 90 18.30 8.31 16.53
C SER A 90 18.81 6.86 16.36
N TYR A 91 17.93 5.89 16.22
CA TYR A 91 18.31 4.50 15.94
C TYR A 91 19.04 4.38 14.60
N TYR A 92 18.48 4.98 13.56
CA TYR A 92 19.03 4.90 12.21
C TYR A 92 20.43 5.53 12.09
N TYR A 93 20.63 6.69 12.74
CA TYR A 93 21.91 7.42 12.62
C TYR A 93 22.95 7.06 13.68
N THR A 94 22.56 6.56 14.83
CA THR A 94 23.48 6.29 15.93
C THR A 94 23.57 4.84 16.35
N GLY A 95 22.66 3.98 15.85
CA GLY A 95 22.57 2.57 16.28
C GLY A 95 22.16 2.40 17.75
N THR A 96 21.67 3.48 18.39
CA THR A 96 21.23 3.41 19.79
C THR A 96 19.94 2.62 19.86
N GLU A 97 19.92 1.50 20.59
CA GLU A 97 18.69 0.77 20.85
C GLU A 97 17.63 1.69 21.47
N GLN A 98 16.46 1.71 20.85
CA GLN A 98 15.30 2.38 21.42
C GLN A 98 14.43 1.35 22.15
N GLU A 99 13.80 1.80 23.24
CA GLU A 99 12.72 1.04 23.84
C GLU A 99 11.64 0.74 22.79
N GLN A 100 11.26 -0.52 22.68
CA GLN A 100 10.26 -0.95 21.70
C GLN A 100 8.89 -0.41 22.14
N LYS A 101 8.48 0.70 21.52
CA LYS A 101 7.20 1.37 21.81
C LYS A 101 6.13 0.85 20.84
N ASP A 102 4.91 0.75 21.33
CA ASP A 102 3.75 0.50 20.50
C ASP A 102 3.37 1.76 19.73
N PRO A 103 3.44 1.76 18.38
CA PRO A 103 3.18 2.97 17.59
C PRO A 103 1.73 3.44 17.67
N VAL A 104 0.77 2.54 17.84
CA VAL A 104 -0.64 2.88 18.01
C VAL A 104 -0.86 3.60 19.33
N GLU A 105 -0.28 3.08 20.42
CA GLU A 105 -0.36 3.72 21.73
C GLU A 105 0.37 5.08 21.78
N GLU A 106 1.51 5.21 21.12
CA GLU A 106 2.19 6.50 21.02
C GLU A 106 1.39 7.51 20.17
N MET A 107 0.75 7.07 19.10
CA MET A 107 -0.17 7.90 18.32
C MET A 107 -1.36 8.39 19.16
N LYS A 108 -1.98 7.50 19.94
CA LYS A 108 -3.08 7.86 20.85
C LYS A 108 -2.67 8.90 21.88
N LYS A 109 -1.48 8.74 22.48
CA LYS A 109 -0.90 9.72 23.40
C LYS A 109 -0.66 11.07 22.74
N LEU A 110 -0.13 11.06 21.51
CA LEU A 110 0.09 12.27 20.71
C LEU A 110 -1.23 13.00 20.43
N MET A 111 -2.28 12.27 20.05
CA MET A 111 -3.61 12.81 19.74
C MET A 111 -4.32 13.41 20.96
N GLN A 112 -4.01 12.95 22.15
CA GLN A 112 -4.61 13.40 23.42
C GLN A 112 -3.71 14.35 24.21
N GLY A 113 -2.54 14.71 23.68
CA GLY A 113 -1.57 15.57 24.35
C GLY A 113 -1.98 17.04 24.36
N ASP A 114 -1.11 17.90 24.95
CA ASP A 114 -1.36 19.34 25.08
C ASP A 114 -1.33 20.10 23.73
N ASN A 115 -0.62 19.58 22.74
CA ASN A 115 -0.54 20.13 21.39
C ASN A 115 -0.83 19.03 20.37
N PRO A 116 -2.10 18.59 20.26
CA PRO A 116 -2.47 17.45 19.42
C PRO A 116 -2.31 17.76 17.93
N PRO A 117 -2.09 16.74 17.08
CA PRO A 117 -2.18 16.91 15.64
C PRO A 117 -3.64 17.16 15.22
N ASP A 118 -3.83 17.87 14.12
CA ASP A 118 -5.15 18.13 13.54
C ASP A 118 -5.61 16.97 12.65
N LEU A 119 -4.66 16.40 11.89
CA LEU A 119 -4.86 15.24 11.02
C LEU A 119 -4.00 14.07 11.47
N VAL A 120 -4.52 12.88 11.27
CA VAL A 120 -3.83 11.62 11.57
C VAL A 120 -3.85 10.73 10.34
N MET A 121 -2.67 10.33 9.88
CA MET A 121 -2.52 9.34 8.82
C MET A 121 -2.53 7.95 9.44
N LEU A 122 -3.46 7.10 8.99
CA LEU A 122 -3.74 5.79 9.57
C LEU A 122 -3.74 4.70 8.50
N ASP A 123 -3.35 3.50 8.90
CA ASP A 123 -3.64 2.30 8.15
C ASP A 123 -5.10 1.87 8.35
N PHE A 124 -5.67 1.24 7.33
CA PHE A 124 -7.09 0.89 7.32
C PHE A 124 -7.51 -0.03 8.50
N ASN A 125 -6.67 -0.98 8.87
CA ASN A 125 -6.91 -1.89 9.98
C ASN A 125 -6.91 -1.22 11.37
N GLN A 126 -6.33 -0.02 11.47
CA GLN A 126 -6.32 0.78 12.71
C GLN A 126 -7.59 1.61 12.86
N LEU A 127 -8.26 1.93 11.76
CA LEU A 127 -9.42 2.85 11.74
C LEU A 127 -10.52 2.46 12.73
N PRO A 128 -10.94 1.18 12.86
CA PRO A 128 -11.97 0.79 13.84
C PRO A 128 -11.57 1.08 15.28
N GLU A 129 -10.32 0.86 15.67
CA GLU A 129 -9.81 1.10 17.01
C GLU A 129 -9.88 2.59 17.36
N PHE A 130 -9.39 3.46 16.47
CA PHE A 130 -9.43 4.91 16.67
C PHE A 130 -10.86 5.48 16.73
N ILE A 131 -11.79 4.92 15.96
CA ILE A 131 -13.20 5.29 15.99
C ILE A 131 -13.84 4.86 17.34
N ASN A 132 -13.62 3.61 17.75
CA ASN A 132 -14.19 3.06 18.99
C ASN A 132 -13.73 3.81 20.24
N GLU A 133 -12.51 4.34 20.22
CA GLU A 133 -11.96 5.18 21.29
C GLU A 133 -12.33 6.66 21.17
N ASN A 134 -13.17 7.03 20.19
CA ASN A 134 -13.62 8.41 19.92
C ASN A 134 -12.44 9.38 19.67
N LEU A 135 -11.39 8.91 19.02
CA LEU A 135 -10.21 9.72 18.69
C LEU A 135 -10.36 10.49 17.37
N LEU A 136 -11.32 10.09 16.53
CA LEU A 136 -11.57 10.73 15.24
C LEU A 136 -12.91 11.45 15.20
N MET A 137 -12.95 12.56 14.48
CA MET A 137 -14.17 13.32 14.19
C MET A 137 -14.93 12.68 13.02
N PRO A 138 -16.26 12.50 13.10
CA PRO A 138 -17.04 12.11 11.93
C PRO A 138 -17.08 13.25 10.90
N LEU A 139 -16.82 12.91 9.63
CA LEU A 139 -16.72 13.88 8.54
C LEU A 139 -18.07 14.21 7.89
N ASP A 140 -19.14 13.43 8.14
CA ASP A 140 -20.46 13.62 7.52
C ASP A 140 -21.04 15.03 7.70
N PRO A 141 -20.91 15.70 8.87
CA PRO A 141 -21.37 17.08 9.02
C PRO A 141 -20.60 18.06 8.12
N LEU A 142 -19.28 17.89 7.97
CA LEU A 142 -18.43 18.72 7.13
C LEU A 142 -18.71 18.48 5.65
N ILE A 143 -18.89 17.21 5.26
CA ILE A 143 -19.28 16.78 3.91
C ILE A 143 -20.62 17.46 3.53
N THR A 144 -21.59 17.45 4.45
CA THR A 144 -22.91 18.04 4.22
C THR A 144 -22.85 19.57 4.13
N ALA A 145 -22.11 20.22 5.04
CA ALA A 145 -22.00 21.68 5.10
C ALA A 145 -21.36 22.25 3.82
N ASP A 146 -20.32 21.59 3.32
CA ASP A 146 -19.57 22.01 2.14
C ASP A 146 -20.08 21.41 0.83
N GLN A 147 -21.15 20.59 0.89
CA GLN A 147 -21.68 19.87 -0.28
C GLN A 147 -20.58 19.08 -1.03
N PHE A 148 -19.65 18.49 -0.27
CA PHE A 148 -18.60 17.68 -0.86
C PHE A 148 -19.21 16.43 -1.50
N ASP A 149 -18.99 16.27 -2.81
CA ASP A 149 -19.61 15.21 -3.61
C ASP A 149 -18.90 13.86 -3.43
N THR A 150 -19.34 13.08 -2.45
CA THR A 150 -18.83 11.74 -2.20
C THR A 150 -19.16 10.73 -3.30
N THR A 151 -20.08 11.04 -4.24
CA THR A 151 -20.37 10.15 -5.39
C THR A 151 -19.21 10.09 -6.39
N LYS A 152 -18.28 11.03 -6.29
CA LYS A 152 -17.03 11.03 -7.06
C LYS A 152 -15.96 10.10 -6.48
N ILE A 153 -16.11 9.67 -5.24
CA ILE A 153 -15.21 8.67 -4.66
C ILE A 153 -15.61 7.29 -5.18
N VAL A 154 -14.62 6.50 -5.60
CA VAL A 154 -14.82 5.11 -6.01
C VAL A 154 -15.67 4.37 -4.97
N PRO A 155 -16.81 3.77 -5.35
CA PRO A 155 -17.76 3.19 -4.39
C PRO A 155 -17.12 2.18 -3.43
N THR A 156 -16.26 1.30 -3.93
CA THR A 156 -15.58 0.28 -3.11
C THR A 156 -14.60 0.89 -2.10
N VAL A 157 -13.97 2.01 -2.42
CA VAL A 157 -13.11 2.76 -1.48
C VAL A 157 -13.96 3.36 -0.36
N LEU A 158 -15.03 4.05 -0.71
CA LEU A 158 -15.91 4.70 0.26
C LEU A 158 -16.67 3.68 1.14
N GLU A 159 -17.20 2.62 0.53
CA GLU A 159 -17.89 1.55 1.25
C GLU A 159 -16.97 0.78 2.19
N GLY A 160 -15.69 0.57 1.82
CA GLY A 160 -14.71 -0.02 2.70
C GLY A 160 -14.45 0.84 3.93
N ILE A 161 -14.24 2.15 3.75
CA ILE A 161 -14.03 3.09 4.87
C ILE A 161 -15.26 3.14 5.78
N LYS A 162 -16.48 3.20 5.23
CA LYS A 162 -17.71 3.14 6.01
C LYS A 162 -17.89 1.81 6.74
N GLY A 163 -17.49 0.70 6.11
CA GLY A 163 -17.57 -0.63 6.69
C GLY A 163 -16.66 -0.83 7.91
N ALA A 164 -15.59 -0.05 8.03
CA ALA A 164 -14.73 -0.03 9.21
C ALA A 164 -15.37 0.71 10.42
N SER A 165 -16.43 1.47 10.19
CA SER A 165 -17.12 2.24 11.22
C SER A 165 -18.36 1.50 11.73
N PRO A 166 -18.51 1.32 13.07
CA PRO A 166 -19.68 0.65 13.67
C PRO A 166 -21.01 1.34 13.39
N ASP A 167 -20.99 2.64 13.12
CA ASP A 167 -22.19 3.46 12.86
C ASP A 167 -22.36 3.82 11.37
N GLY A 168 -21.49 3.32 10.50
CA GLY A 168 -21.52 3.53 9.05
C GLY A 168 -21.21 4.96 8.59
N ARG A 169 -20.70 5.83 9.49
CA ARG A 169 -20.23 7.18 9.15
C ARG A 169 -18.83 7.17 8.57
N ILE A 170 -18.46 8.28 7.94
CA ILE A 170 -17.14 8.51 7.36
C ILE A 170 -16.27 9.20 8.42
N TYR A 171 -15.15 8.59 8.81
CA TYR A 171 -14.18 9.16 9.75
C TYR A 171 -12.83 9.46 9.13
N ALA A 172 -12.59 8.98 7.91
CA ALA A 172 -11.39 9.23 7.16
C ALA A 172 -11.70 9.31 5.66
N LEU A 173 -10.78 9.88 4.89
CA LEU A 173 -10.76 9.83 3.42
C LEU A 173 -9.39 9.37 2.95
N ALA A 174 -9.37 8.66 1.83
CA ALA A 174 -8.15 8.19 1.19
C ALA A 174 -8.10 8.71 -0.25
N PRO A 175 -7.12 9.56 -0.61
CA PRO A 175 -7.04 10.15 -1.94
C PRO A 175 -6.55 9.17 -3.01
N LEU A 176 -5.81 8.15 -2.58
CA LEU A 176 -5.28 7.09 -3.43
C LEU A 176 -5.60 5.73 -2.84
N PHE A 177 -5.59 4.74 -3.71
CA PHE A 177 -5.60 3.34 -3.32
C PHE A 177 -4.77 2.51 -4.29
N SER A 178 -4.25 1.38 -3.83
CA SER A 178 -3.72 0.33 -4.68
C SER A 178 -4.64 -0.88 -4.64
N SER A 179 -4.70 -1.60 -5.74
CA SER A 179 -5.53 -2.78 -5.89
C SER A 179 -4.89 -3.77 -6.84
N SER A 180 -5.39 -5.01 -6.82
CA SER A 180 -4.94 -6.10 -7.69
C SER A 180 -6.07 -6.60 -8.58
N ALA A 181 -5.70 -7.22 -9.71
CA ALA A 181 -6.62 -7.84 -10.66
C ALA A 181 -6.03 -9.16 -11.17
N LEU A 182 -6.85 -9.98 -11.81
CA LEU A 182 -6.40 -11.16 -12.52
C LEU A 182 -5.98 -10.77 -13.93
N TYR A 183 -4.68 -10.81 -14.19
CA TYR A 183 -4.09 -10.63 -15.53
C TYR A 183 -4.16 -11.92 -16.32
N PHE A 184 -4.46 -11.83 -17.61
CA PHE A 184 -4.46 -12.98 -18.50
C PHE A 184 -3.77 -12.68 -19.83
N ASN A 185 -3.07 -13.68 -20.38
CA ASN A 185 -2.33 -13.59 -21.64
C ASN A 185 -3.20 -14.11 -22.79
N ARG A 186 -3.72 -13.20 -23.63
CA ARG A 186 -4.59 -13.52 -24.75
C ARG A 186 -3.95 -14.48 -25.76
N THR A 187 -2.64 -14.36 -25.96
CA THR A 187 -1.91 -15.22 -26.88
C THR A 187 -1.97 -16.69 -26.43
N ILE A 188 -1.73 -16.95 -25.14
CA ILE A 188 -1.77 -18.31 -24.58
C ILE A 188 -3.21 -18.89 -24.67
N PHE A 189 -4.22 -18.09 -24.33
CA PHE A 189 -5.63 -18.50 -24.44
C PHE A 189 -6.03 -18.84 -25.88
N ASN A 190 -5.64 -18.01 -26.84
CA ASN A 190 -5.91 -18.24 -28.26
C ASN A 190 -5.22 -19.50 -28.78
N GLN A 191 -3.97 -19.74 -28.38
CA GLN A 191 -3.24 -20.96 -28.76
C GLN A 191 -3.88 -22.23 -28.20
N ALA A 192 -4.38 -22.14 -26.95
CA ALA A 192 -5.08 -23.25 -26.30
C ALA A 192 -6.54 -23.47 -26.81
N GLY A 193 -7.11 -22.48 -27.50
CA GLY A 193 -8.53 -22.54 -27.91
C GLY A 193 -9.51 -22.45 -26.73
N VAL A 194 -9.10 -21.84 -25.63
CA VAL A 194 -9.86 -21.65 -24.39
C VAL A 194 -10.47 -20.25 -24.37
N PRO A 195 -11.74 -20.07 -23.94
CA PRO A 195 -12.34 -18.75 -23.83
C PRO A 195 -11.62 -17.91 -22.76
N TYR A 196 -11.58 -16.59 -22.94
CA TYR A 196 -11.00 -15.67 -21.97
C TYR A 196 -11.76 -15.69 -20.64
N PRO A 197 -11.09 -15.40 -19.52
CA PRO A 197 -11.78 -15.16 -18.26
C PRO A 197 -12.64 -13.89 -18.34
N GLU A 198 -13.69 -13.82 -17.52
CA GLU A 198 -14.63 -12.72 -17.42
C GLU A 198 -14.73 -12.20 -15.99
N ASP A 199 -15.14 -10.94 -15.82
CA ASP A 199 -15.38 -10.35 -14.51
C ASP A 199 -16.41 -11.17 -13.71
N GLY A 200 -16.17 -11.28 -12.40
CA GLY A 200 -17.06 -11.97 -11.49
C GLY A 200 -16.98 -13.49 -11.53
N MET A 201 -16.08 -14.08 -12.32
CA MET A 201 -15.85 -15.53 -12.29
C MET A 201 -15.42 -16.00 -10.89
N THR A 202 -15.84 -17.21 -10.54
CA THR A 202 -15.41 -17.86 -9.29
C THR A 202 -14.04 -18.50 -9.43
N TRP A 203 -13.39 -18.78 -8.29
CA TRP A 203 -12.13 -19.51 -8.24
C TRP A 203 -12.22 -20.86 -8.98
N GLU A 204 -13.33 -21.58 -8.81
CA GLU A 204 -13.53 -22.86 -9.51
C GLU A 204 -13.57 -22.68 -11.03
N GLN A 205 -14.25 -21.64 -11.53
CA GLN A 205 -14.31 -21.35 -12.96
C GLN A 205 -12.91 -20.99 -13.51
N ILE A 206 -12.16 -20.16 -12.81
CA ILE A 206 -10.78 -19.79 -13.19
C ILE A 206 -9.85 -21.02 -13.17
N PHE A 207 -9.92 -21.85 -12.13
CA PHE A 207 -9.13 -23.08 -12.07
C PHE A 207 -9.51 -24.09 -13.16
N ASN A 208 -10.78 -24.11 -13.60
CA ASN A 208 -11.20 -24.93 -14.73
C ASN A 208 -10.62 -24.42 -16.06
N LEU A 209 -10.54 -23.10 -16.28
CA LEU A 209 -9.84 -22.54 -17.45
C LEU A 209 -8.34 -22.86 -17.36
N ALA A 210 -7.74 -22.71 -16.18
CA ALA A 210 -6.33 -23.02 -15.95
C ALA A 210 -5.98 -24.47 -16.28
N ARG A 211 -6.81 -25.46 -15.85
CA ARG A 211 -6.61 -26.88 -16.18
C ARG A 211 -6.66 -27.15 -17.70
N GLN A 212 -7.50 -26.43 -18.44
CA GLN A 212 -7.62 -26.61 -19.89
C GLN A 212 -6.38 -26.08 -20.64
N ILE A 213 -5.68 -25.09 -20.07
CA ILE A 213 -4.49 -24.48 -20.67
C ILE A 213 -3.22 -25.25 -20.29
N SER A 214 -3.18 -25.78 -19.05
CA SER A 214 -1.98 -26.41 -18.50
C SER A 214 -1.55 -27.63 -19.29
N GLY A 215 -0.27 -27.67 -19.69
CA GLY A 215 0.27 -28.79 -20.45
C GLY A 215 1.63 -28.48 -21.06
N GLY A 216 2.10 -29.40 -21.91
CA GLY A 216 3.45 -29.33 -22.48
C GLY A 216 4.53 -29.86 -21.52
N GLN A 217 5.78 -29.86 -21.95
CA GLN A 217 6.94 -30.31 -21.17
C GLN A 217 8.15 -29.43 -21.47
N GLY A 218 9.06 -29.29 -20.51
CA GLY A 218 10.28 -28.51 -20.67
C GLY A 218 9.99 -27.04 -20.90
N GLU A 219 10.64 -26.44 -21.88
CA GLU A 219 10.50 -25.02 -22.23
C GLU A 219 9.13 -24.69 -22.84
N ASP A 220 8.46 -25.68 -23.46
CA ASP A 220 7.13 -25.52 -24.04
C ASP A 220 5.99 -25.66 -23.00
N ALA A 221 6.31 -25.98 -21.74
CA ALA A 221 5.33 -26.13 -20.69
C ALA A 221 4.57 -24.80 -20.46
N LYS A 222 3.24 -24.90 -20.43
CA LYS A 222 2.36 -23.79 -20.06
C LYS A 222 1.60 -24.14 -18.79
N TYR A 223 1.53 -23.19 -17.89
CA TYR A 223 0.80 -23.28 -16.63
C TYR A 223 -0.40 -22.37 -16.68
N GLY A 224 -1.54 -22.84 -16.23
CA GLY A 224 -2.78 -22.10 -16.39
C GLY A 224 -2.90 -20.92 -15.43
N PHE A 225 -2.31 -21.03 -14.21
CA PHE A 225 -2.46 -20.02 -13.17
C PHE A 225 -1.26 -19.96 -12.24
N SER A 226 -1.00 -18.75 -11.73
CA SER A 226 -0.12 -18.50 -10.58
C SER A 226 -0.70 -17.40 -9.72
N PHE A 227 -0.60 -17.51 -8.39
CA PHE A 227 -1.01 -16.46 -7.48
C PHE A 227 -0.11 -15.23 -7.55
N SER A 228 1.12 -15.39 -8.01
CA SER A 228 2.12 -14.35 -8.17
C SER A 228 2.77 -14.44 -9.55
N ASN A 229 3.15 -13.31 -10.12
CA ASN A 229 3.95 -13.27 -11.35
C ASN A 229 5.39 -13.74 -11.15
N TYR A 230 5.91 -13.74 -9.91
CA TYR A 230 7.27 -14.18 -9.62
C TYR A 230 7.44 -15.69 -9.69
N SER A 231 8.55 -16.10 -10.29
CA SER A 231 8.98 -17.50 -10.23
C SER A 231 9.61 -17.77 -8.86
N GLY A 232 8.99 -18.58 -8.04
CA GLY A 232 9.53 -19.00 -6.73
C GLY A 232 8.65 -18.67 -5.53
N GLY A 233 7.42 -18.30 -5.77
CA GLY A 233 6.43 -18.16 -4.70
C GLY A 233 6.20 -19.49 -3.98
N ASP A 234 5.96 -19.45 -2.68
CA ASP A 234 5.57 -20.60 -1.87
C ASP A 234 4.04 -20.66 -1.81
N LEU A 235 3.47 -21.71 -2.38
CA LEU A 235 2.03 -21.90 -2.45
C LEU A 235 1.34 -21.86 -1.08
N PHE A 236 2.04 -22.22 0.00
CA PHE A 236 1.50 -22.10 1.35
C PHE A 236 1.16 -20.64 1.73
N TRP A 237 2.02 -19.71 1.38
CA TRP A 237 1.80 -18.29 1.63
C TRP A 237 0.87 -17.66 0.58
N GLU A 238 1.02 -18.06 -0.66
CA GLU A 238 0.22 -17.53 -1.76
C GLU A 238 -1.27 -17.90 -1.67
N MET A 239 -1.61 -19.10 -1.12
CA MET A 239 -3.02 -19.50 -0.96
C MET A 239 -3.80 -18.62 0.02
N GLN A 240 -3.14 -17.73 0.79
CA GLN A 240 -3.84 -16.76 1.65
C GLN A 240 -4.82 -15.89 0.84
N MET A 241 -4.45 -15.53 -0.39
CA MET A 241 -5.34 -14.78 -1.28
C MET A 241 -6.64 -15.52 -1.58
N TYR A 242 -6.60 -16.84 -1.62
CA TYR A 242 -7.77 -17.69 -1.77
C TYR A 242 -8.58 -17.81 -0.47
N THR A 243 -7.92 -17.83 0.69
CA THR A 243 -8.57 -18.07 1.99
C THR A 243 -9.10 -16.82 2.68
N GLN A 244 -8.52 -15.65 2.43
CA GLN A 244 -8.92 -14.40 3.07
C GLN A 244 -10.41 -14.04 2.89
N PRO A 245 -11.01 -14.14 1.67
CA PRO A 245 -12.44 -13.85 1.51
C PRO A 245 -13.34 -14.82 2.28
N LEU A 246 -12.86 -16.03 2.58
CA LEU A 246 -13.56 -17.03 3.39
C LEU A 246 -13.41 -16.80 4.90
N GLN A 247 -12.66 -15.76 5.31
CA GLN A 247 -12.38 -15.44 6.71
C GLN A 247 -11.76 -16.61 7.51
N LEU A 248 -10.97 -17.46 6.82
CA LEU A 248 -10.27 -18.56 7.48
C LEU A 248 -9.08 -18.03 8.27
N ARG A 249 -9.04 -18.37 9.54
CA ARG A 249 -7.99 -17.96 10.47
C ARG A 249 -7.13 -19.16 10.85
N TYR A 250 -5.90 -18.89 11.25
CA TYR A 250 -5.02 -19.92 11.81
C TYR A 250 -5.30 -20.17 13.29
N PHE A 251 -5.70 -19.14 14.02
CA PHE A 251 -6.04 -19.17 15.45
C PHE A 251 -7.34 -18.39 15.71
N ASP A 252 -7.92 -18.59 16.86
CA ASP A 252 -9.15 -17.91 17.27
C ASP A 252 -8.94 -16.41 17.55
N ALA A 253 -10.03 -15.70 17.86
CA ALA A 253 -10.01 -14.25 18.06
C ALA A 253 -9.22 -13.81 19.31
N THR A 254 -8.79 -14.72 20.16
CA THR A 254 -8.01 -14.43 21.37
C THR A 254 -6.53 -14.83 21.24
N GLY A 255 -6.19 -15.55 20.17
CA GLY A 255 -4.87 -16.15 19.99
C GLY A 255 -4.59 -17.32 20.92
N ASP A 256 -5.64 -17.89 21.53
CA ASP A 256 -5.48 -18.93 22.54
C ASP A 256 -5.49 -20.35 21.97
N ARG A 257 -6.04 -20.54 20.78
CA ARG A 257 -6.22 -21.85 20.18
C ARG A 257 -6.13 -21.77 18.64
N MET A 258 -5.51 -22.77 18.06
CA MET A 258 -5.50 -22.95 16.59
C MET A 258 -6.91 -23.31 16.08
N THR A 259 -7.18 -23.03 14.79
CA THR A 259 -8.46 -23.27 14.14
C THR A 259 -8.31 -24.00 12.78
N VAL A 260 -7.17 -24.65 12.58
CA VAL A 260 -6.80 -25.22 11.26
C VAL A 260 -7.30 -26.65 11.04
N ASP A 261 -7.62 -27.43 12.08
CA ASP A 261 -8.23 -28.75 11.94
C ASP A 261 -9.74 -28.61 11.67
N SER A 262 -10.09 -28.14 10.47
CA SER A 262 -11.46 -27.94 10.04
C SER A 262 -11.70 -28.48 8.63
N ASP A 263 -12.97 -28.74 8.29
CA ASP A 263 -13.33 -29.21 6.94
C ASP A 263 -13.05 -28.16 5.87
N GLN A 264 -13.15 -26.86 6.22
CA GLN A 264 -12.84 -25.78 5.30
C GLN A 264 -11.35 -25.74 4.95
N TRP A 265 -10.45 -25.81 5.96
CA TRP A 265 -9.02 -25.89 5.72
C TRP A 265 -8.61 -27.14 4.94
N GLU A 266 -9.26 -28.28 5.25
CA GLU A 266 -9.03 -29.52 4.49
C GLU A 266 -9.42 -29.35 3.01
N GLN A 267 -10.56 -28.72 2.72
CA GLN A 267 -10.99 -28.46 1.35
C GLN A 267 -10.01 -27.53 0.62
N VAL A 268 -9.54 -26.46 1.28
CA VAL A 268 -8.53 -25.55 0.72
C VAL A 268 -7.27 -26.31 0.33
N TRP A 269 -6.70 -27.08 1.26
CA TRP A 269 -5.46 -27.81 1.01
C TRP A 269 -5.61 -28.87 -0.06
N LYS A 270 -6.74 -29.60 -0.07
CA LYS A 270 -7.05 -30.57 -1.14
C LYS A 270 -7.13 -29.88 -2.51
N THR A 271 -7.83 -28.76 -2.59
CA THR A 271 -7.95 -28.00 -3.84
C THR A 271 -6.57 -27.57 -4.37
N MET A 272 -5.72 -27.02 -3.50
CA MET A 272 -4.38 -26.58 -3.90
C MET A 272 -3.47 -27.76 -4.30
N LEU A 273 -3.56 -28.89 -3.58
CA LEU A 273 -2.84 -30.12 -3.91
C LEU A 273 -3.27 -30.69 -5.26
N GLU A 274 -4.58 -30.78 -5.54
CA GLU A 274 -5.12 -31.24 -6.80
C GLU A 274 -4.68 -30.38 -7.99
N LEU A 275 -4.70 -29.04 -7.82
CA LEU A 275 -4.23 -28.11 -8.84
C LEU A 275 -2.74 -28.25 -9.10
N ARG A 276 -1.94 -28.45 -8.05
CA ARG A 276 -0.50 -28.72 -8.18
C ARG A 276 -0.23 -30.02 -8.93
N GLN A 277 -0.93 -31.09 -8.56
CA GLN A 277 -0.81 -32.41 -9.21
C GLN A 277 -1.28 -32.36 -10.67
N ALA A 278 -2.26 -31.53 -10.99
CA ALA A 278 -2.73 -31.28 -12.35
C ALA A 278 -1.78 -30.39 -13.17
N GLY A 279 -0.67 -29.92 -12.61
CA GLY A 279 0.30 -29.05 -13.29
C GLY A 279 -0.24 -27.66 -13.60
N VAL A 280 -1.20 -27.16 -12.81
CA VAL A 280 -1.77 -25.82 -13.01
C VAL A 280 -0.78 -24.72 -12.62
N PHE A 281 -0.04 -24.94 -11.53
CA PHE A 281 0.96 -23.98 -11.02
C PHE A 281 2.34 -24.28 -11.60
N PRO A 282 3.14 -23.22 -11.89
CA PRO A 282 4.54 -23.41 -12.28
C PRO A 282 5.34 -24.08 -11.16
N PRO A 283 6.35 -24.90 -11.49
CA PRO A 283 7.28 -25.41 -10.49
C PRO A 283 8.09 -24.27 -9.88
N PRO A 284 8.64 -24.45 -8.68
CA PRO A 284 9.64 -23.53 -8.17
C PRO A 284 10.84 -23.47 -9.14
N PRO A 285 11.52 -22.32 -9.21
CA PRO A 285 12.65 -22.16 -10.10
C PRO A 285 13.76 -23.15 -9.72
N ASN A 286 14.40 -23.74 -10.73
CA ASN A 286 15.55 -24.58 -10.51
C ASN A 286 16.81 -23.69 -10.45
N TYR A 287 17.33 -23.49 -9.25
CA TYR A 287 18.57 -22.74 -9.00
C TYR A 287 19.84 -23.61 -9.09
N ASP A 288 19.70 -24.93 -9.34
CA ASP A 288 20.80 -25.86 -9.35
C ASP A 288 21.66 -25.84 -10.65
N ASP A 289 21.17 -25.10 -11.66
CA ASP A 289 21.94 -24.89 -12.90
C ASP A 289 22.55 -23.46 -12.95
N PRO A 290 23.75 -23.26 -12.38
CA PRO A 290 24.42 -21.96 -12.38
C PRO A 290 24.90 -21.52 -13.78
N MET A 291 24.81 -22.41 -14.78
CA MET A 291 25.20 -22.14 -16.17
C MET A 291 24.03 -21.79 -17.07
N ARG A 292 22.81 -21.79 -16.56
CA ARG A 292 21.63 -21.38 -17.32
C ARG A 292 21.72 -19.89 -17.67
N GLU A 293 21.78 -19.60 -18.96
CA GLU A 293 21.68 -18.22 -19.45
C GLU A 293 20.24 -17.73 -19.19
N MET A 294 20.06 -16.82 -18.23
CA MET A 294 18.76 -16.24 -17.95
C MET A 294 18.37 -15.26 -19.06
N GLY A 295 17.20 -15.46 -19.63
CA GLY A 295 16.59 -14.49 -20.54
C GLY A 295 16.07 -13.26 -19.80
N PRO A 296 15.71 -12.19 -20.53
CA PRO A 296 15.04 -11.05 -19.94
C PRO A 296 13.69 -11.53 -19.35
N TYR A 297 13.37 -11.09 -18.14
CA TYR A 297 12.14 -11.43 -17.41
C TYR A 297 11.93 -12.92 -17.09
N ASP A 298 12.98 -13.76 -17.11
CA ASP A 298 12.88 -15.18 -16.72
C ASP A 298 12.39 -15.39 -15.28
N TRP A 299 12.54 -14.38 -14.44
CA TRP A 299 12.02 -14.32 -13.07
C TRP A 299 10.50 -14.07 -13.01
N ASP A 300 9.90 -13.61 -14.10
CA ASP A 300 8.48 -13.35 -14.23
C ASP A 300 7.81 -14.40 -15.12
N ASN A 301 6.95 -15.22 -14.53
CA ASN A 301 6.29 -16.32 -15.22
C ASN A 301 5.26 -15.87 -16.25
N PHE A 302 4.63 -14.71 -16.03
CA PHE A 302 3.61 -14.19 -16.94
C PHE A 302 4.24 -13.46 -18.12
N ILE A 303 5.21 -12.57 -17.90
CA ILE A 303 5.93 -11.85 -18.96
C ILE A 303 6.72 -12.82 -19.84
N SER A 304 7.35 -13.83 -19.25
CA SER A 304 8.04 -14.87 -20.03
C SER A 304 7.12 -15.83 -20.79
N GLY A 305 5.80 -15.63 -20.71
CA GLY A 305 4.81 -16.41 -21.45
C GLY A 305 4.68 -17.86 -20.98
N ARG A 306 5.10 -18.18 -19.74
CA ARG A 306 4.96 -19.51 -19.14
C ARG A 306 3.61 -19.71 -18.46
N VAL A 307 3.04 -18.65 -17.88
CA VAL A 307 1.79 -18.66 -17.13
C VAL A 307 0.71 -17.88 -17.87
N ALA A 308 -0.48 -18.46 -17.99
CA ALA A 308 -1.60 -17.87 -18.70
C ALA A 308 -2.36 -16.81 -17.88
N MET A 309 -2.47 -17.01 -16.58
CA MET A 309 -3.16 -16.11 -15.65
C MET A 309 -2.36 -15.90 -14.38
N THR A 310 -2.26 -14.66 -13.93
CA THR A 310 -1.63 -14.32 -12.65
C THR A 310 -2.37 -13.18 -11.97
N ILE A 311 -2.30 -13.11 -10.63
CA ILE A 311 -2.80 -11.96 -9.87
C ILE A 311 -1.64 -11.02 -9.60
N SER A 312 -1.82 -9.74 -9.90
CA SER A 312 -0.84 -8.69 -9.58
C SER A 312 -1.51 -7.35 -9.36
N GLY A 313 -0.77 -6.42 -8.74
CA GLY A 313 -1.23 -5.08 -8.48
C GLY A 313 -1.27 -4.19 -9.74
N TYR A 314 -1.91 -3.03 -9.62
CA TYR A 314 -1.98 -2.05 -10.70
C TYR A 314 -0.60 -1.59 -11.20
N TYR A 315 0.41 -1.55 -10.33
CA TYR A 315 1.79 -1.20 -10.68
C TYR A 315 2.38 -2.11 -11.78
N TYR A 316 1.92 -3.37 -11.85
CA TYR A 316 2.42 -4.37 -12.79
C TYR A 316 2.20 -4.00 -14.26
N ILE A 317 1.24 -3.13 -14.55
CA ILE A 317 1.03 -2.57 -15.90
C ILE A 317 2.30 -1.88 -16.41
N ASN A 318 3.09 -1.24 -15.53
CA ASN A 318 4.35 -0.62 -15.93
C ASN A 318 5.40 -1.65 -16.36
N GLU A 319 5.47 -2.78 -15.64
CA GLU A 319 6.36 -3.88 -16.00
C GLU A 319 5.99 -4.45 -17.38
N LEU A 320 4.70 -4.63 -17.65
CA LEU A 320 4.20 -5.08 -18.96
C LEU A 320 4.52 -4.08 -20.07
N ILE A 321 4.39 -2.78 -19.82
CA ILE A 321 4.80 -1.73 -20.76
C ILE A 321 6.29 -1.82 -21.07
N MET A 322 7.12 -1.96 -20.04
CA MET A 322 8.57 -2.05 -20.18
C MET A 322 8.99 -3.34 -20.89
N ALA A 323 8.34 -4.47 -20.54
CA ALA A 323 8.58 -5.75 -21.20
C ALA A 323 8.26 -5.70 -22.69
N ASN A 324 7.10 -5.14 -23.05
CA ASN A 324 6.70 -5.01 -24.46
C ASN A 324 7.64 -4.09 -25.24
N ARG A 325 8.13 -3.01 -24.64
CA ARG A 325 9.19 -2.16 -25.26
C ARG A 325 10.51 -2.92 -25.41
N THR A 326 10.87 -3.76 -24.45
CA THR A 326 12.08 -4.58 -24.53
C THR A 326 11.96 -5.60 -25.66
N ALA A 327 10.78 -6.20 -25.86
CA ALA A 327 10.51 -7.14 -26.92
C ALA A 327 10.68 -6.53 -28.33
N GLU A 328 10.47 -5.22 -28.51
CA GLU A 328 10.69 -4.54 -29.80
C GLU A 328 12.17 -4.61 -30.27
N THR A 329 13.10 -4.78 -29.35
CA THR A 329 14.55 -4.73 -29.62
C THR A 329 15.30 -5.99 -29.17
N ASN A 330 14.63 -6.98 -28.59
CA ASN A 330 15.22 -8.19 -28.05
C ASN A 330 14.43 -9.43 -28.47
N ASP A 331 14.96 -10.18 -29.43
CA ASP A 331 14.35 -11.39 -30.01
C ASP A 331 14.19 -12.55 -29.00
N LYS A 332 14.73 -12.43 -27.78
CA LYS A 332 14.56 -13.42 -26.71
C LYS A 332 13.28 -13.20 -25.87
N LEU A 333 12.53 -12.18 -26.15
CA LEU A 333 11.29 -11.85 -25.47
C LEU A 333 10.17 -11.57 -26.48
N ASP A 334 9.08 -12.31 -26.38
CA ASP A 334 7.87 -12.04 -27.13
C ASP A 334 7.01 -10.95 -26.43
N PRO A 335 6.35 -10.07 -27.19
CA PRO A 335 5.42 -9.12 -26.60
C PRO A 335 4.22 -9.84 -25.99
N VAL A 336 3.81 -9.38 -24.82
CA VAL A 336 2.65 -9.94 -24.10
C VAL A 336 1.38 -9.20 -24.55
N ASP A 337 0.44 -9.92 -25.17
CA ASP A 337 -0.93 -9.44 -25.41
C ASP A 337 -1.79 -9.82 -24.20
N TRP A 338 -2.14 -8.83 -23.37
CA TRP A 338 -2.77 -9.05 -22.07
C TRP A 338 -4.02 -8.20 -21.87
N ASP A 339 -4.84 -8.63 -20.93
CA ASP A 339 -5.91 -7.84 -20.32
C ASP A 339 -6.08 -8.26 -18.87
N VAL A 340 -7.03 -7.65 -18.19
CA VAL A 340 -7.34 -7.94 -16.79
C VAL A 340 -8.84 -8.14 -16.60
N VAL A 341 -9.18 -8.98 -15.63
CA VAL A 341 -10.52 -9.14 -15.08
C VAL A 341 -10.45 -9.10 -13.56
N THR A 342 -11.60 -9.01 -12.90
CA THR A 342 -11.66 -9.03 -11.44
C THR A 342 -10.95 -10.26 -10.86
N ILE A 343 -10.35 -10.13 -9.67
CA ILE A 343 -9.91 -11.30 -8.89
C ILE A 343 -11.09 -12.27 -8.75
N PRO A 344 -10.85 -13.60 -8.83
CA PRO A 344 -11.92 -14.58 -8.68
C PRO A 344 -12.56 -14.51 -7.29
N THR A 345 -13.86 -14.79 -7.22
CA THR A 345 -14.62 -14.74 -5.96
C THR A 345 -15.06 -16.13 -5.52
N HIS A 346 -15.45 -16.25 -4.25
CA HIS A 346 -16.09 -17.46 -3.74
C HIS A 346 -17.60 -17.35 -3.80
N PRO A 347 -18.34 -18.45 -4.08
CA PRO A 347 -19.78 -18.46 -4.00
C PRO A 347 -20.32 -18.08 -2.62
N GLU A 348 -19.55 -18.37 -1.55
CA GLU A 348 -19.85 -18.04 -0.16
C GLU A 348 -19.65 -16.55 0.16
N ALA A 349 -18.83 -15.86 -0.64
CA ALA A 349 -18.53 -14.43 -0.50
C ALA A 349 -18.64 -13.72 -1.87
N PRO A 350 -19.83 -13.65 -2.48
CA PRO A 350 -20.01 -13.12 -3.82
C PRO A 350 -19.68 -11.64 -3.88
N GLY A 351 -18.86 -11.26 -4.88
CA GLY A 351 -18.44 -9.89 -5.09
C GLY A 351 -17.42 -9.36 -4.05
N VAL A 352 -16.88 -10.22 -3.18
CA VAL A 352 -15.81 -9.92 -2.23
C VAL A 352 -14.52 -10.58 -2.72
N GLY A 353 -13.42 -9.86 -2.67
CA GLY A 353 -12.12 -10.38 -3.10
C GLY A 353 -11.14 -9.28 -3.51
N GLY A 354 -11.58 -8.02 -3.50
CA GLY A 354 -10.70 -6.89 -3.79
C GLY A 354 -9.64 -6.74 -2.68
N GLN A 355 -8.37 -6.84 -3.06
CA GLN A 355 -7.27 -6.42 -2.19
C GLN A 355 -7.07 -4.92 -2.41
N ILE A 356 -7.71 -4.10 -1.58
CA ILE A 356 -7.61 -2.65 -1.63
C ILE A 356 -6.75 -2.19 -0.46
N TYR A 357 -5.69 -1.45 -0.77
CA TYR A 357 -4.85 -0.77 0.20
C TYR A 357 -5.06 0.73 0.06
N TYR A 358 -5.52 1.36 1.14
CA TYR A 358 -5.75 2.81 1.17
C TYR A 358 -4.42 3.52 1.39
N GLU A 359 -4.08 4.45 0.50
CA GLU A 359 -2.84 5.22 0.61
C GLU A 359 -3.14 6.63 1.09
N ALA A 360 -2.35 7.09 2.05
CA ALA A 360 -2.53 8.39 2.70
C ALA A 360 -3.94 8.60 3.26
N MET A 361 -4.53 7.54 3.81
CA MET A 361 -5.82 7.66 4.49
C MET A 361 -5.65 8.52 5.75
N MET A 362 -6.45 9.58 5.84
CA MET A 362 -6.36 10.53 6.95
C MET A 362 -7.73 10.80 7.55
N GLY A 363 -7.76 10.90 8.88
CA GLY A 363 -8.90 11.37 9.66
C GLY A 363 -8.58 12.64 10.44
N ILE A 364 -9.61 13.43 10.79
CA ILE A 364 -9.46 14.59 11.65
C ILE A 364 -9.48 14.13 13.11
N ASN A 365 -8.48 14.54 13.89
CA ASN A 365 -8.44 14.26 15.32
C ASN A 365 -9.63 14.92 16.04
N ALA A 366 -10.30 14.19 16.93
CA ALA A 366 -11.40 14.73 17.71
C ALA A 366 -10.98 15.91 18.62
N ASN A 367 -9.69 16.03 18.94
CA ASN A 367 -9.08 17.12 19.70
C ASN A 367 -8.35 18.14 18.82
N ALA A 368 -8.58 18.14 17.50
CA ALA A 368 -7.94 19.07 16.58
C ALA A 368 -8.15 20.52 17.04
N GLN A 369 -7.10 21.32 16.93
CA GLN A 369 -7.17 22.77 17.23
C GLN A 369 -7.40 23.59 15.97
N ASN A 370 -7.18 23.01 14.79
CA ASN A 370 -7.36 23.60 13.47
C ASN A 370 -8.09 22.63 12.54
N ASP A 371 -9.31 22.26 12.92
CA ASP A 371 -10.17 21.34 12.17
C ASP A 371 -10.64 21.92 10.83
N GLU A 372 -10.72 23.25 10.71
CA GLU A 372 -11.09 23.96 9.48
C GLU A 372 -10.04 23.75 8.37
N ASP A 373 -8.75 23.99 8.65
CA ASP A 373 -7.67 23.75 7.68
C ASP A 373 -7.45 22.23 7.47
N ALA A 374 -7.68 21.41 8.48
CA ALA A 374 -7.66 19.95 8.35
C ALA A 374 -8.69 19.46 7.33
N TRP A 375 -9.93 19.93 7.44
CA TRP A 375 -10.98 19.62 6.45
C TRP A 375 -10.66 20.21 5.06
N LYS A 376 -10.14 21.42 5.01
CA LYS A 376 -9.70 22.06 3.76
C LYS A 376 -8.63 21.22 3.05
N PHE A 377 -7.67 20.66 3.79
CA PHE A 377 -6.64 19.79 3.26
C PHE A 377 -7.21 18.45 2.77
N LEU A 378 -8.08 17.80 3.56
CA LEU A 378 -8.73 16.55 3.13
C LEU A 378 -9.56 16.75 1.84
N LYS A 379 -10.31 17.84 1.73
CA LYS A 379 -11.03 18.18 0.50
C LYS A 379 -10.10 18.38 -0.70
N PHE A 380 -8.96 19.04 -0.47
CA PHE A 380 -7.98 19.26 -1.53
C PHE A 380 -7.43 17.94 -2.05
N LEU A 381 -6.97 17.03 -1.18
CA LEU A 381 -6.42 15.74 -1.58
C LEU A 381 -7.44 14.84 -2.27
N ASN A 382 -8.71 14.90 -1.86
CA ASN A 382 -9.79 14.10 -2.43
C ASN A 382 -10.59 14.84 -3.50
N GLY A 383 -10.11 16.03 -3.90
CA GLY A 383 -10.74 16.89 -4.89
C GLY A 383 -10.30 16.60 -6.33
N GLU A 384 -10.98 17.25 -7.26
CA GLU A 384 -10.81 17.04 -8.69
C GLU A 384 -9.41 17.43 -9.19
N ASP A 385 -8.89 18.59 -8.79
CA ASP A 385 -7.60 19.10 -9.29
C ASP A 385 -6.43 18.20 -8.87
N TRP A 386 -6.46 17.73 -7.62
CA TRP A 386 -5.44 16.81 -7.13
C TRP A 386 -5.55 15.44 -7.80
N ALA A 387 -6.77 14.90 -7.94
CA ALA A 387 -7.01 13.63 -8.62
C ALA A 387 -6.55 13.69 -10.08
N ARG A 388 -6.85 14.76 -10.81
CA ARG A 388 -6.42 14.98 -12.18
C ARG A 388 -4.90 14.97 -12.33
N LEU A 389 -4.18 15.57 -11.36
CA LEU A 389 -2.71 15.57 -11.37
C LEU A 389 -2.17 14.17 -11.08
N LYS A 390 -2.70 13.50 -10.05
CA LYS A 390 -2.20 12.19 -9.58
C LYS A 390 -2.70 11.00 -10.41
N SER A 391 -3.75 11.15 -11.22
CA SER A 391 -4.23 10.10 -12.13
C SER A 391 -3.16 9.60 -13.12
N ARG A 392 -2.08 10.37 -13.30
CA ARG A 392 -0.91 9.97 -14.08
C ARG A 392 0.11 9.15 -13.27
N SER A 393 -0.19 8.86 -12.00
CA SER A 393 0.66 8.00 -11.16
C SER A 393 0.87 6.64 -11.83
N GLN A 394 2.04 6.08 -11.61
CA GLN A 394 2.39 4.80 -12.21
C GLN A 394 2.05 3.61 -11.33
N SER A 395 1.85 3.81 -10.03
CA SER A 395 1.72 2.74 -9.05
C SER A 395 0.37 2.68 -8.35
N SER A 396 -0.34 3.80 -8.24
CA SER A 396 -1.55 3.91 -7.44
C SER A 396 -2.71 4.46 -8.27
N LEU A 397 -3.92 4.12 -7.87
CA LEU A 397 -5.17 4.61 -8.45
C LEU A 397 -5.69 5.78 -7.60
N VAL A 398 -6.20 6.82 -8.26
CA VAL A 398 -6.87 7.91 -7.55
C VAL A 398 -8.26 7.48 -7.10
N SER A 399 -8.67 7.92 -5.92
CA SER A 399 -10.01 7.60 -5.40
C SER A 399 -11.15 8.35 -6.11
N ASN A 400 -10.83 9.31 -6.97
CA ASN A 400 -11.84 10.00 -7.78
C ASN A 400 -12.12 9.24 -9.08
N ILE A 401 -13.36 8.73 -9.21
CA ILE A 401 -13.78 7.83 -10.29
C ILE A 401 -13.69 8.47 -11.69
N ASP A 402 -13.87 9.78 -11.80
CA ASP A 402 -13.82 10.48 -13.08
C ASP A 402 -12.42 10.48 -13.71
N TYR A 403 -11.39 10.18 -12.91
CA TYR A 403 -9.98 10.15 -13.32
C TYR A 403 -9.39 8.75 -13.41
N LEU A 404 -10.20 7.71 -13.24
CA LEU A 404 -9.80 6.32 -13.46
C LEU A 404 -9.93 5.96 -14.93
N GLN A 405 -8.82 6.00 -15.63
CA GLN A 405 -8.74 5.69 -17.05
C GLN A 405 -7.55 4.74 -17.31
N PRO A 406 -7.63 3.88 -18.32
CA PRO A 406 -6.46 3.13 -18.77
C PRO A 406 -5.30 4.07 -19.08
N LYS A 407 -4.06 3.63 -18.84
CA LYS A 407 -2.86 4.41 -19.15
C LYS A 407 -2.84 4.75 -20.64
N GLU A 408 -2.33 5.96 -20.97
CA GLU A 408 -2.33 6.50 -22.32
C GLU A 408 -1.74 5.51 -23.33
N GLY A 409 -2.46 5.27 -24.41
CA GLY A 409 -2.09 4.33 -25.47
C GLY A 409 -2.41 2.86 -25.18
N LEU A 410 -2.99 2.53 -24.03
CA LEU A 410 -3.39 1.18 -23.66
C LEU A 410 -4.92 1.03 -23.61
N SER A 411 -5.36 -0.22 -23.80
CA SER A 411 -6.76 -0.61 -23.65
C SER A 411 -6.81 -1.86 -22.81
N TYR A 412 -7.35 -1.75 -21.60
CA TYR A 412 -7.58 -2.84 -20.65
C TYR A 412 -8.76 -2.50 -19.75
N ASN A 413 -9.34 -3.51 -19.09
CA ASN A 413 -10.46 -3.36 -18.20
C ASN A 413 -10.03 -2.75 -16.84
N ILE A 414 -9.95 -1.43 -16.75
CA ILE A 414 -9.54 -0.74 -15.51
C ILE A 414 -10.52 -0.99 -14.36
N GLU A 415 -11.81 -1.26 -14.65
CA GLU A 415 -12.83 -1.50 -13.63
C GLU A 415 -12.55 -2.75 -12.80
N ALA A 416 -11.81 -3.71 -13.35
CA ALA A 416 -11.39 -4.92 -12.65
C ALA A 416 -10.67 -4.64 -11.31
N PHE A 417 -10.01 -3.48 -11.19
CA PHE A 417 -9.26 -3.10 -9.98
C PHE A 417 -10.14 -2.53 -8.86
N TYR A 418 -11.38 -2.13 -9.14
CA TYR A 418 -12.23 -1.48 -8.13
C TYR A 418 -13.69 -1.93 -8.12
N GLN A 419 -14.03 -2.98 -8.86
CA GLN A 419 -15.40 -3.50 -8.93
C GLN A 419 -15.77 -4.35 -7.71
N LEU A 420 -14.79 -5.06 -7.14
CA LEU A 420 -15.04 -5.95 -6.00
C LEU A 420 -14.98 -5.19 -4.69
N LYS A 421 -15.79 -5.61 -3.73
CA LYS A 421 -15.70 -5.14 -2.36
C LYS A 421 -14.39 -5.61 -1.73
N PRO A 422 -13.74 -4.75 -0.92
CA PRO A 422 -12.53 -5.14 -0.22
C PRO A 422 -12.80 -6.31 0.72
N VAL A 423 -11.79 -7.16 0.87
CA VAL A 423 -11.80 -8.16 1.93
C VAL A 423 -11.60 -7.42 3.24
N MET A 424 -12.60 -7.51 4.13
CA MET A 424 -12.44 -6.98 5.48
C MET A 424 -11.50 -7.90 6.25
N THR A 425 -10.32 -7.39 6.58
CA THR A 425 -9.37 -8.11 7.44
C THR A 425 -9.84 -8.05 8.88
N VAL A 426 -9.74 -9.18 9.58
CA VAL A 426 -9.94 -9.19 11.02
C VAL A 426 -8.77 -8.46 11.66
N ASP A 427 -9.06 -7.54 12.56
CA ASP A 427 -8.01 -6.86 13.31
C ASP A 427 -7.44 -7.81 14.38
N ASP A 428 -6.24 -8.30 14.11
CA ASP A 428 -5.47 -9.14 15.02
C ASP A 428 -4.36 -8.35 15.74
N SER A 429 -4.36 -7.02 15.65
CA SER A 429 -3.31 -6.16 16.19
C SER A 429 -3.06 -6.39 17.67
N GLU A 430 -4.13 -6.54 18.48
CA GLU A 430 -3.99 -6.86 19.90
C GLU A 430 -3.32 -8.21 20.15
N ILE A 431 -3.62 -9.21 19.31
CA ILE A 431 -3.02 -10.55 19.42
C ILE A 431 -1.52 -10.46 19.09
N TYR A 432 -1.14 -9.75 18.05
CA TYR A 432 0.26 -9.56 17.67
C TYR A 432 1.02 -8.71 18.71
N ARG A 433 0.39 -7.73 19.34
CA ARG A 433 0.96 -6.98 20.48
C ARG A 433 1.19 -7.87 21.68
N LYS A 434 0.19 -8.71 22.02
CA LYS A 434 0.25 -9.62 23.17
C LYS A 434 1.26 -10.75 22.94
N TYR A 435 1.32 -11.28 21.75
CA TYR A 435 2.16 -12.39 21.33
C TYR A 435 2.97 -12.05 20.08
N PRO A 436 4.07 -11.29 20.19
CA PRO A 436 4.82 -10.79 19.03
C PRO A 436 5.30 -11.89 18.08
N ASN A 437 5.51 -13.10 18.59
CA ASN A 437 6.00 -14.24 17.84
C ASN A 437 4.90 -15.20 17.36
N ILE A 438 3.61 -14.84 17.47
CA ILE A 438 2.49 -15.73 17.13
C ILE A 438 2.52 -16.20 15.66
N TYR A 439 3.11 -15.41 14.77
CA TYR A 439 3.32 -15.80 13.38
C TYR A 439 4.11 -17.11 13.21
N MET A 440 4.87 -17.54 14.22
CA MET A 440 5.64 -18.77 14.17
C MET A 440 4.78 -20.03 14.05
N VAL A 441 3.51 -19.97 14.46
CA VAL A 441 2.56 -21.10 14.25
C VAL A 441 2.34 -21.39 12.78
N GLN A 442 2.54 -20.39 11.90
CA GLN A 442 2.42 -20.55 10.44
C GLN A 442 3.59 -21.35 9.87
N SER A 443 4.79 -21.27 10.46
CA SER A 443 5.96 -22.06 10.03
C SER A 443 5.74 -23.56 10.23
N ILE A 444 4.98 -23.94 11.28
CA ILE A 444 4.53 -25.33 11.47
C ILE A 444 3.66 -25.75 10.28
N GLY A 445 2.66 -24.91 9.96
CA GLY A 445 1.76 -25.15 8.83
C GLY A 445 2.49 -25.30 7.50
N GLN A 446 3.47 -24.45 7.24
CA GLN A 446 4.31 -24.53 6.05
C GLN A 446 5.06 -25.88 5.98
N THR A 447 5.64 -26.32 7.11
CA THR A 447 6.31 -27.62 7.18
C THR A 447 5.33 -28.77 6.89
N LYS A 448 4.15 -28.76 7.53
CA LYS A 448 3.11 -29.79 7.29
C LYS A 448 2.58 -29.77 5.86
N TRP A 449 2.49 -28.58 5.24
CA TRP A 449 2.13 -28.45 3.84
C TRP A 449 3.17 -29.08 2.93
N GLN A 450 4.48 -28.91 3.20
CA GLN A 450 5.53 -29.56 2.41
C GLN A 450 5.50 -31.08 2.53
N GLU A 451 5.22 -31.62 3.73
CA GLU A 451 5.02 -33.08 3.92
C GLU A 451 3.84 -33.62 3.07
N VAL A 452 2.73 -32.86 2.96
CA VAL A 452 1.60 -33.19 2.08
C VAL A 452 2.00 -33.11 0.60
N MET A 453 2.72 -32.06 0.22
CA MET A 453 3.17 -31.87 -1.17
C MET A 453 4.12 -32.99 -1.63
N ASN A 454 4.94 -33.52 -0.73
CA ASN A 454 5.85 -34.64 -0.97
C ASN A 454 5.13 -36.00 -0.96
N GLY A 455 3.83 -36.05 -0.62
CA GLY A 455 3.08 -37.31 -0.48
C GLY A 455 3.41 -38.11 0.78
N GLU A 456 4.07 -37.48 1.78
CA GLU A 456 4.48 -38.11 3.03
C GLU A 456 3.31 -38.19 4.02
N LYS A 457 2.33 -37.30 3.89
CA LYS A 457 1.15 -37.21 4.77
C LYS A 457 -0.14 -36.91 4.01
N GLU A 458 -1.22 -37.45 4.56
CA GLU A 458 -2.57 -37.07 4.14
C GLU A 458 -2.93 -35.69 4.69
N VAL A 459 -3.70 -34.89 3.92
CA VAL A 459 -4.08 -33.51 4.25
C VAL A 459 -4.66 -33.41 5.66
N ARG A 460 -5.67 -34.25 5.99
CA ARG A 460 -6.32 -34.19 7.31
C ARG A 460 -5.39 -34.53 8.47
N GLN A 461 -4.45 -35.44 8.26
CA GLN A 461 -3.46 -35.78 9.28
C GLN A 461 -2.52 -34.59 9.52
N ALA A 462 -2.02 -33.97 8.45
CA ALA A 462 -1.14 -32.82 8.54
C ALA A 462 -1.81 -31.63 9.26
N LEU A 463 -3.08 -31.34 8.97
CA LEU A 463 -3.85 -30.29 9.65
C LEU A 463 -4.04 -30.57 11.14
N LYS A 464 -4.29 -31.84 11.54
CA LYS A 464 -4.39 -32.22 12.96
C LYS A 464 -3.08 -32.06 13.69
N GLU A 465 -1.97 -32.41 13.05
CA GLU A 465 -0.65 -32.24 13.63
C GLU A 465 -0.33 -30.73 13.76
N TRP A 466 -0.62 -29.93 12.73
CA TRP A 466 -0.48 -28.49 12.81
C TRP A 466 -1.33 -27.88 13.95
N GLN A 467 -2.60 -28.29 14.05
CA GLN A 467 -3.48 -27.89 15.18
C GLN A 467 -2.82 -28.20 16.52
N THR A 468 -2.34 -29.44 16.70
CA THR A 468 -1.78 -29.92 17.98
C THR A 468 -0.48 -29.21 18.34
N GLU A 469 0.45 -29.11 17.39
CA GLU A 469 1.74 -28.47 17.58
C GLU A 469 1.60 -26.94 17.75
N GLY A 470 0.68 -26.34 17.00
CA GLY A 470 0.35 -24.91 17.11
C GLY A 470 -0.31 -24.58 18.46
N ASP A 471 -1.27 -25.40 18.92
CA ASP A 471 -1.87 -25.22 20.26
C ASP A 471 -0.82 -25.29 21.37
N ALA A 472 0.15 -26.21 21.27
CA ALA A 472 1.25 -26.30 22.22
C ALA A 472 2.15 -25.05 22.19
N MET A 473 2.44 -24.52 20.99
CA MET A 473 3.21 -23.30 20.81
C MET A 473 2.48 -22.07 21.35
N LEU A 474 1.16 -21.95 21.11
CA LEU A 474 0.34 -20.88 21.68
C LEU A 474 0.30 -20.96 23.22
N GLN A 475 0.27 -22.18 23.81
CA GLN A 475 0.35 -22.36 25.26
C GLN A 475 1.71 -21.85 25.79
N GLU A 476 2.81 -22.17 25.14
CA GLU A 476 4.14 -21.69 25.52
C GLU A 476 4.23 -20.16 25.47
N MET A 477 3.66 -19.52 24.43
CA MET A 477 3.60 -18.07 24.32
C MET A 477 2.73 -17.42 25.40
N ARG A 478 1.65 -18.08 25.84
CA ARG A 478 0.85 -17.60 26.99
C ARG A 478 1.65 -17.60 28.27
N ASP A 479 2.44 -18.67 28.50
CA ASP A 479 3.28 -18.81 29.69
C ASP A 479 4.48 -17.85 29.66
N ASN A 480 4.97 -17.52 28.45
CA ASN A 480 6.05 -16.56 28.22
C ASN A 480 5.82 -15.81 26.90
N PRO A 481 5.14 -14.64 26.88
CA PRO A 481 4.79 -13.90 25.67
C PRO A 481 5.97 -13.47 24.79
N GLN A 482 7.17 -13.37 25.34
CA GLN A 482 8.39 -13.03 24.62
C GLN A 482 9.18 -14.26 24.16
N SER A 483 8.68 -15.47 24.42
CA SER A 483 9.37 -16.70 23.98
C SER A 483 9.44 -16.77 22.44
N MET A 484 10.52 -17.35 21.95
CA MET A 484 10.67 -17.78 20.57
C MET A 484 10.62 -19.32 20.54
N PRO A 485 9.44 -19.93 20.54
CA PRO A 485 9.30 -21.37 20.59
C PRO A 485 10.01 -22.01 19.38
N GLY A 486 10.76 -23.06 19.62
CA GLY A 486 11.49 -23.77 18.56
C GLY A 486 12.90 -23.23 18.23
N TRP A 487 13.30 -22.10 18.76
CA TRP A 487 14.68 -21.61 18.77
C TRP A 487 15.31 -21.95 20.13
N GLY A 488 15.58 -23.22 20.35
CA GLY A 488 16.25 -23.72 21.56
C GLY A 488 17.74 -23.37 21.59
N GLY A 489 18.05 -22.10 21.67
CA GLY A 489 19.37 -21.54 21.89
C GLY A 489 19.22 -20.08 22.31
N GLU A 490 20.06 -19.67 23.28
CA GLU A 490 20.22 -18.23 23.54
C GLU A 490 20.33 -17.49 22.19
N PRO A 491 19.71 -16.30 22.03
CA PRO A 491 19.85 -15.52 20.79
C PRO A 491 21.33 -15.44 20.46
N ALA A 492 21.73 -16.03 19.33
CA ALA A 492 23.09 -15.88 18.87
C ALA A 492 23.30 -14.35 18.78
N PRO A 493 24.37 -13.80 19.38
CA PRO A 493 24.68 -12.41 19.19
C PRO A 493 24.67 -12.18 17.69
N ILE A 494 23.90 -11.21 17.22
CA ILE A 494 23.92 -10.78 15.82
C ILE A 494 25.36 -10.36 15.60
N ASP A 495 26.16 -11.22 14.99
CA ASP A 495 27.50 -10.89 14.51
C ASP A 495 27.27 -9.88 13.38
N ILE A 496 27.15 -8.62 13.77
CA ILE A 496 27.25 -7.51 12.82
C ILE A 496 28.65 -7.65 12.25
N MET A 497 28.75 -8.24 11.04
CA MET A 497 30.00 -8.25 10.32
C MET A 497 30.61 -6.84 10.39
N PRO A 498 31.79 -6.67 10.96
CA PRO A 498 32.42 -5.38 10.97
C PRO A 498 32.60 -4.97 9.51
N ILE A 499 32.01 -3.82 9.14
CA ILE A 499 32.29 -3.19 7.85
C ILE A 499 33.81 -3.09 7.78
N GLN A 500 34.42 -3.81 6.85
CA GLN A 500 35.86 -3.81 6.67
C GLN A 500 36.25 -2.37 6.32
N GLU A 501 36.88 -1.69 7.26
CA GLU A 501 37.49 -0.36 7.10
C GLU A 501 38.53 -0.28 5.98
N GLU A 502 38.90 -1.39 5.35
CA GLU A 502 39.90 -1.44 4.27
C GLU A 502 39.37 -0.93 2.93
N THR A 503 38.04 -0.91 2.68
CA THR A 503 37.49 -0.43 1.40
C THR A 503 37.44 1.09 1.31
N LEU A 504 37.34 1.80 2.43
CA LEU A 504 37.32 3.28 2.45
C LEU A 504 38.70 3.93 2.36
N LYS A 505 39.79 3.17 2.60
CA LYS A 505 41.16 3.69 2.44
C LYS A 505 41.72 3.56 1.03
N ALA A 506 41.09 2.78 0.18
CA ALA A 506 41.54 2.61 -1.21
C ALA A 506 40.94 3.66 -2.16
N GLU A 507 39.80 4.28 -1.84
CA GLU A 507 39.20 5.35 -2.66
C GLU A 507 39.69 6.77 -2.33
N ALA A 508 40.39 6.96 -1.22
CA ALA A 508 40.98 8.25 -0.86
C ALA A 508 42.45 8.44 -1.34
N ALA A 509 42.98 7.48 -2.09
CA ALA A 509 44.37 7.49 -2.56
C ALA A 509 44.52 7.46 -4.10
N ASN A 510 43.41 7.75 -4.86
CA ASN A 510 43.50 7.97 -6.30
C ASN A 510 42.94 9.34 -6.71
#